data_bf940272dd8169f6d7c4cb63d4fbe0f5
#
_entry.id   bf940272dd8169f6d7c4cb63d4fbe0f5
#
_cell.length_a   1.000
_cell.length_b   1.000
_cell.length_c   1.000
_cell.angle_alpha   90.00
_cell.angle_beta   90.00
_cell.angle_gamma   90.00
#
_symmetry.space_group_name_H-M   'P 1'
#
loop_
_entity.id
_entity.type
_entity.pdbx_description
1 polymer ?
#
loop_
_entity_poly.entity_id
_entity_poly.type
_entity_poly.pdbx_seq_one_letter_code
_entity_poly.pdbx_strand_id
1 'polypeptide(L)'
;MPKYATGKYAKAISDRSGLEFPYREMVREWNGSIVHVSEFEPKQPQLEPRPSSADAISIRNVRVARIETAVPNLLPPNPFAITNGSTTVTVNEPNHGRSTSDTVRFRNSSNVANLSAATINASGGYTITKVSANTYTFNSGVTASVTLQGGGDIASAGPVTVTA
;
A
#
# COMPACT_ATOMS: atom_id res chain seq x y z
N MET A 1 -23.71 -33.07 -43.29
CA MET A 1 -23.64 -32.19 -42.10
C MET A 1 -22.89 -30.92 -42.49
N PRO A 2 -23.39 -29.74 -42.23
CA PRO A 2 -22.63 -28.53 -42.46
C PRO A 2 -21.38 -28.55 -41.62
N LYS A 3 -20.20 -28.42 -42.20
CA LYS A 3 -18.95 -28.28 -41.51
C LYS A 3 -18.82 -26.83 -41.07
N TYR A 4 -19.01 -26.55 -39.80
CA TYR A 4 -18.71 -25.25 -39.25
C TYR A 4 -17.18 -25.06 -39.24
N ALA A 5 -16.71 -23.86 -39.55
CA ALA A 5 -15.30 -23.50 -39.44
C ALA A 5 -14.89 -23.45 -37.98
N THR A 6 -14.11 -24.42 -37.51
CA THR A 6 -13.65 -24.55 -36.13
C THR A 6 -12.15 -24.85 -36.06
N GLY A 7 -11.50 -24.48 -34.98
CA GLY A 7 -10.08 -24.72 -34.75
C GLY A 7 -9.20 -24.05 -35.82
N LYS A 8 -8.37 -24.84 -36.50
CA LYS A 8 -7.46 -24.33 -37.53
C LYS A 8 -8.16 -23.77 -38.79
N TYR A 9 -9.45 -24.09 -38.96
CA TYR A 9 -10.28 -23.60 -40.06
C TYR A 9 -11.24 -22.51 -39.60
N ALA A 10 -11.10 -22.00 -38.38
CA ALA A 10 -11.91 -20.90 -37.90
C ALA A 10 -11.75 -19.69 -38.81
N LYS A 11 -12.83 -18.95 -38.99
CA LYS A 11 -12.90 -17.73 -39.76
C LYS A 11 -13.30 -16.56 -38.87
N ALA A 12 -12.88 -15.37 -39.22
CA ALA A 12 -13.27 -14.11 -38.62
C ALA A 12 -13.56 -13.06 -39.68
N ILE A 13 -14.33 -12.07 -39.30
CA ILE A 13 -14.69 -10.94 -40.15
C ILE A 13 -13.68 -9.81 -39.90
N SER A 14 -13.13 -9.25 -40.96
CA SER A 14 -12.28 -8.08 -40.88
C SER A 14 -13.10 -6.83 -40.52
N ASP A 15 -12.62 -6.08 -39.51
CA ASP A 15 -13.28 -4.83 -39.08
C ASP A 15 -13.20 -3.73 -40.15
N ARG A 16 -12.30 -3.87 -41.16
CA ARG A 16 -12.11 -2.88 -42.20
C ARG A 16 -13.00 -3.15 -43.45
N SER A 17 -12.95 -4.34 -43.96
CA SER A 17 -13.70 -4.69 -45.19
C SER A 17 -15.04 -5.36 -44.94
N GLY A 18 -15.25 -5.92 -43.73
CA GLY A 18 -16.41 -6.75 -43.42
C GLY A 18 -16.39 -8.12 -44.11
N LEU A 19 -15.28 -8.49 -44.73
CA LEU A 19 -15.12 -9.79 -45.41
C LEU A 19 -14.65 -10.86 -44.42
N GLU A 20 -14.99 -12.12 -44.75
CA GLU A 20 -14.63 -13.28 -43.95
C GLU A 20 -13.27 -13.84 -44.37
N PHE A 21 -12.32 -13.92 -43.45
CA PHE A 21 -10.97 -14.43 -43.64
C PHE A 21 -10.62 -15.55 -42.66
N PRO A 22 -9.59 -16.37 -42.97
CA PRO A 22 -9.09 -17.34 -41.99
C PRO A 22 -8.60 -16.63 -40.70
N TYR A 23 -9.04 -17.07 -39.55
CA TYR A 23 -8.67 -16.43 -38.28
C TYR A 23 -7.15 -16.34 -38.05
N ARG A 24 -6.38 -17.27 -38.57
CA ARG A 24 -4.92 -17.29 -38.45
C ARG A 24 -4.21 -16.15 -39.21
N GLU A 25 -4.90 -15.55 -40.15
CA GLU A 25 -4.38 -14.46 -40.98
C GLU A 25 -4.88 -13.09 -40.48
N MET A 26 -5.61 -13.11 -39.36
CA MET A 26 -6.09 -11.88 -38.75
C MET A 26 -5.02 -11.29 -37.83
N VAL A 27 -4.80 -9.98 -37.96
CA VAL A 27 -3.81 -9.21 -37.20
C VAL A 27 -4.50 -8.04 -36.52
N ARG A 28 -4.07 -7.72 -35.31
CA ARG A 28 -4.59 -6.56 -34.60
C ARG A 28 -3.81 -5.30 -34.96
N GLU A 29 -4.50 -4.27 -35.39
CA GLU A 29 -3.92 -2.96 -35.66
C GLU A 29 -3.68 -2.13 -34.42
N TRP A 30 -2.97 -1.04 -34.59
CA TRP A 30 -2.64 -0.07 -33.52
C TRP A 30 -3.86 0.61 -32.91
N ASN A 31 -4.97 0.74 -33.65
CA ASN A 31 -6.24 1.31 -33.19
C ASN A 31 -7.12 0.29 -32.45
N GLY A 32 -6.71 -0.99 -32.42
CA GLY A 32 -7.42 -2.09 -31.77
C GLY A 32 -8.28 -2.93 -32.71
N SER A 33 -8.48 -2.52 -33.98
CA SER A 33 -9.23 -3.26 -34.99
C SER A 33 -8.53 -4.58 -35.33
N ILE A 34 -9.31 -5.60 -35.65
CA ILE A 34 -8.81 -6.89 -36.10
C ILE A 34 -9.07 -6.97 -37.61
N VAL A 35 -8.00 -7.01 -38.39
CA VAL A 35 -8.03 -6.98 -39.85
C VAL A 35 -7.24 -8.14 -40.44
N HIS A 36 -7.51 -8.46 -41.70
CA HIS A 36 -6.70 -9.42 -42.44
C HIS A 36 -5.30 -8.84 -42.73
N VAL A 37 -4.28 -9.67 -42.79
CA VAL A 37 -2.88 -9.26 -43.02
C VAL A 37 -2.69 -8.41 -44.29
N SER A 38 -3.50 -8.64 -45.32
CA SER A 38 -3.46 -7.83 -46.55
C SER A 38 -4.03 -6.42 -46.40
N GLU A 39 -4.80 -6.19 -45.36
CA GLU A 39 -5.46 -4.91 -45.05
C GLU A 39 -4.75 -4.17 -43.93
N PHE A 40 -3.70 -4.77 -43.34
CA PHE A 40 -2.97 -4.24 -42.23
C PHE A 40 -2.24 -2.93 -42.56
N GLU A 41 -2.49 -1.91 -41.78
CA GLU A 41 -1.76 -0.64 -41.85
C GLU A 41 -0.93 -0.41 -40.57
N PRO A 42 0.38 -0.19 -40.71
CA PRO A 42 1.21 0.20 -39.56
C PRO A 42 0.81 1.59 -39.08
N LYS A 43 0.97 1.81 -37.77
CA LYS A 43 0.74 3.12 -37.17
C LYS A 43 1.65 4.18 -37.82
N GLN A 44 1.07 5.27 -38.26
CA GLN A 44 1.85 6.39 -38.77
C GLN A 44 2.76 6.98 -37.73
N PRO A 45 4.06 7.20 -37.99
CA PRO A 45 5.02 7.73 -37.02
C PRO A 45 4.63 9.10 -36.44
N GLN A 46 3.82 9.87 -37.19
CA GLN A 46 3.33 11.18 -36.75
C GLN A 46 2.32 11.10 -35.59
N LEU A 47 1.68 9.95 -35.41
CA LEU A 47 0.74 9.70 -34.32
C LEU A 47 1.44 9.32 -33.00
N GLU A 48 2.74 9.10 -33.04
CA GLU A 48 3.55 8.91 -31.85
C GLU A 48 4.25 10.22 -31.46
N PRO A 49 4.02 10.72 -30.24
CA PRO A 49 4.76 11.89 -29.79
C PRO A 49 6.26 11.57 -29.79
N ARG A 50 7.06 12.45 -30.37
CA ARG A 50 8.53 12.31 -30.36
C ARG A 50 8.98 12.36 -28.90
N PRO A 51 9.76 11.39 -28.42
CA PRO A 51 10.34 11.49 -27.10
C PRO A 51 11.27 12.70 -27.06
N SER A 52 10.97 13.65 -26.19
CA SER A 52 11.87 14.77 -25.91
C SER A 52 12.89 14.31 -24.88
N SER A 53 14.18 14.36 -25.21
CA SER A 53 15.26 14.02 -24.26
C SER A 53 15.37 15.00 -23.10
N ALA A 54 14.74 16.17 -23.21
CA ALA A 54 14.74 17.23 -22.19
C ALA A 54 13.43 17.28 -21.37
N ASP A 55 12.44 16.46 -21.70
CA ASP A 55 11.13 16.49 -21.06
C ASP A 55 10.85 15.20 -20.28
N ALA A 56 10.76 15.33 -18.97
CA ALA A 56 10.41 14.24 -18.07
C ALA A 56 8.95 13.75 -18.25
N ILE A 57 8.14 14.44 -19.06
CA ILE A 57 6.73 14.11 -19.33
C ILE A 57 6.56 12.97 -20.34
N SER A 58 7.63 12.52 -21.00
CA SER A 58 7.58 11.44 -21.98
C SER A 58 7.38 10.03 -21.42
N ILE A 59 7.04 9.89 -20.16
CA ILE A 59 6.73 8.60 -19.54
C ILE A 59 5.32 8.18 -19.95
N ARG A 60 5.21 7.14 -20.79
CA ARG A 60 3.94 6.63 -21.31
C ARG A 60 2.95 6.14 -20.25
N ASN A 61 3.43 5.70 -19.10
CA ASN A 61 2.62 5.17 -18.01
C ASN A 61 3.09 5.77 -16.69
N VAL A 62 2.76 7.02 -16.46
CA VAL A 62 3.03 7.66 -15.17
C VAL A 62 2.05 7.10 -14.14
N ARG A 63 2.58 6.32 -13.22
CA ARG A 63 1.86 6.06 -11.98
C ARG A 63 2.26 7.14 -10.99
N VAL A 64 1.31 7.95 -10.61
CA VAL A 64 1.48 8.86 -9.48
C VAL A 64 1.80 8.02 -8.26
N ALA A 65 2.87 8.35 -7.54
CA ALA A 65 3.14 7.73 -6.24
C ALA A 65 1.91 7.96 -5.36
N ARG A 66 1.25 6.87 -4.98
CA ARG A 66 0.13 6.94 -4.06
C ARG A 66 0.70 7.24 -2.69
N ILE A 67 0.55 8.47 -2.25
CA ILE A 67 0.82 8.83 -0.86
C ILE A 67 -0.37 8.30 -0.06
N GLU A 68 -0.17 7.19 0.61
CA GLU A 68 -1.17 6.70 1.55
C GLU A 68 -1.16 7.60 2.78
N THR A 69 -2.34 8.03 3.19
CA THR A 69 -2.48 8.76 4.45
C THR A 69 -2.05 7.85 5.60
N ALA A 70 -1.16 8.33 6.44
CA ALA A 70 -0.71 7.56 7.59
C ALA A 70 -1.91 7.31 8.53
N VAL A 71 -2.27 6.04 8.72
CA VAL A 71 -3.37 5.61 9.57
C VAL A 71 -2.83 4.94 10.84
N PRO A 72 -3.57 5.00 11.97
CA PRO A 72 -3.23 4.23 13.17
C PRO A 72 -3.36 2.73 12.91
N ASN A 73 -2.36 1.96 13.31
CA ASN A 73 -2.39 0.50 13.28
C ASN A 73 -2.94 -0.03 14.60
N LEU A 74 -3.85 -1.01 14.53
CA LEU A 74 -4.31 -1.72 15.71
C LEU A 74 -3.16 -2.57 16.26
N LEU A 75 -2.92 -2.46 17.55
CA LEU A 75 -1.90 -3.24 18.25
C LEU A 75 -2.45 -4.61 18.69
N PRO A 76 -1.58 -5.60 18.95
CA PRO A 76 -1.98 -6.83 19.61
C PRO A 76 -2.62 -6.58 20.97
N PRO A 77 -3.39 -7.52 21.52
CA PRO A 77 -3.94 -7.41 22.88
C PRO A 77 -2.85 -7.19 23.92
N ASN A 78 -3.07 -6.22 24.82
CA ASN A 78 -2.15 -5.83 25.88
C ASN A 78 -0.73 -5.49 25.39
N PRO A 79 -0.56 -4.51 24.50
CA PRO A 79 0.71 -4.28 23.80
C PRO A 79 1.79 -3.62 24.67
N PHE A 80 1.44 -3.03 25.81
CA PHE A 80 2.38 -2.28 26.65
C PHE A 80 2.90 -3.14 27.80
N ALA A 81 4.21 -3.28 27.89
CA ALA A 81 4.89 -3.94 28.99
C ALA A 81 5.65 -2.88 29.82
N ILE A 82 5.42 -2.88 31.15
CA ILE A 82 6.07 -2.02 32.11
C ILE A 82 6.86 -2.85 33.11
N THR A 83 7.97 -2.31 33.63
CA THR A 83 8.80 -2.94 34.65
C THR A 83 8.80 -2.07 35.89
N ASN A 84 8.59 -2.69 37.03
CA ASN A 84 8.61 -1.98 38.32
C ASN A 84 9.88 -1.11 38.50
N GLY A 85 9.68 0.13 38.91
CA GLY A 85 10.75 1.11 39.10
C GLY A 85 11.24 1.79 37.82
N SER A 86 10.71 1.44 36.63
CA SER A 86 11.09 2.03 35.34
C SER A 86 10.05 3.02 34.84
N THR A 87 10.50 4.06 34.14
CA THR A 87 9.64 4.97 33.37
C THR A 87 9.53 4.55 31.91
N THR A 88 10.33 3.54 31.48
CA THR A 88 10.35 3.03 30.10
C THR A 88 9.25 2.01 29.92
N VAL A 89 8.45 2.21 28.87
CA VAL A 89 7.39 1.30 28.45
C VAL A 89 7.84 0.62 27.15
N THR A 90 7.76 -0.70 27.12
CA THR A 90 8.01 -1.49 25.90
C THR A 90 6.70 -1.74 25.20
N VAL A 91 6.67 -1.50 23.89
CA VAL A 91 5.50 -1.70 23.03
C VAL A 91 5.74 -2.86 22.08
N ASN A 92 4.78 -3.76 21.97
CA ASN A 92 4.75 -4.83 21.00
C ASN A 92 3.87 -4.40 19.81
N GLU A 93 4.49 -4.14 18.68
CA GLU A 93 3.85 -3.81 17.40
C GLU A 93 4.55 -4.62 16.30
N PRO A 94 3.99 -5.75 15.85
CA PRO A 94 4.61 -6.62 14.86
C PRO A 94 4.86 -5.89 13.54
N ASN A 95 6.07 -6.04 12.99
CA ASN A 95 6.49 -5.46 11.71
C ASN A 95 6.24 -3.95 11.59
N HIS A 96 6.48 -3.21 12.65
CA HIS A 96 6.10 -1.79 12.75
C HIS A 96 6.78 -0.84 11.77
N GLY A 97 7.89 -1.23 11.15
CA GLY A 97 8.61 -0.41 10.16
C GLY A 97 9.17 0.93 10.66
N ARG A 98 9.02 1.23 11.97
CA ARG A 98 9.44 2.51 12.57
C ARG A 98 10.95 2.56 12.81
N SER A 99 11.47 3.77 12.95
CA SER A 99 12.87 4.05 13.26
C SER A 99 13.00 4.72 14.63
N THR A 100 14.18 4.65 15.21
CA THR A 100 14.51 5.42 16.43
C THR A 100 14.35 6.91 16.16
N SER A 101 13.78 7.63 17.08
CA SER A 101 13.40 9.05 17.04
C SER A 101 12.09 9.36 16.30
N ASP A 102 11.39 8.36 15.75
CA ASP A 102 10.02 8.58 15.27
C ASP A 102 9.11 8.99 16.42
N THR A 103 8.11 9.82 16.12
CA THR A 103 7.07 10.21 17.09
C THR A 103 5.80 9.42 16.84
N VAL A 104 5.38 8.65 17.85
CA VAL A 104 4.21 7.77 17.78
C VAL A 104 3.17 8.23 18.80
N ARG A 105 1.93 8.32 18.37
CA ARG A 105 0.78 8.58 19.23
C ARG A 105 -0.04 7.32 19.40
N PHE A 106 -0.30 6.96 20.66
CA PHE A 106 -1.21 5.87 21.01
C PHE A 106 -2.63 6.40 21.15
N ARG A 107 -3.61 5.55 20.88
CA ARG A 107 -5.04 5.85 21.01
C ARG A 107 -5.77 4.63 21.53
N ASN A 108 -6.87 4.87 22.25
CA ASN A 108 -7.77 3.84 22.77
C ASN A 108 -7.09 2.81 23.68
N SER A 109 -5.94 3.15 24.28
CA SER A 109 -5.34 2.28 25.29
C SER A 109 -6.08 2.36 26.62
N SER A 110 -6.10 1.25 27.34
CA SER A 110 -6.56 1.18 28.73
C SER A 110 -5.41 1.48 29.69
N ASN A 111 -5.73 1.64 30.97
CA ASN A 111 -4.71 1.80 32.02
C ASN A 111 -3.79 0.57 32.12
N VAL A 112 -2.52 0.80 32.43
CA VAL A 112 -1.54 -0.25 32.71
C VAL A 112 -1.01 0.00 34.10
N ALA A 113 -1.56 -0.69 35.11
CA ALA A 113 -1.29 -0.44 36.50
C ALA A 113 -1.49 1.05 36.88
N ASN A 114 -0.45 1.72 37.40
CA ASN A 114 -0.48 3.14 37.73
C ASN A 114 -0.24 4.08 36.55
N LEU A 115 0.04 3.54 35.37
CA LEU A 115 0.14 4.31 34.13
C LEU A 115 -1.26 4.51 33.54
N SER A 116 -1.78 5.73 33.62
CA SER A 116 -3.14 6.03 33.17
C SER A 116 -3.28 5.99 31.64
N ALA A 117 -4.47 5.65 31.14
CA ALA A 117 -4.82 5.73 29.73
C ALA A 117 -4.58 7.14 29.17
N ALA A 118 -4.86 8.19 29.92
CA ALA A 118 -4.61 9.58 29.52
C ALA A 118 -3.12 9.85 29.28
N THR A 119 -2.25 9.29 30.11
CA THR A 119 -0.80 9.39 29.93
C THR A 119 -0.38 8.63 28.65
N ILE A 120 -0.80 7.38 28.47
CA ILE A 120 -0.43 6.59 27.28
C ILE A 120 -0.95 7.26 26.00
N ASN A 121 -2.19 7.74 26.00
CA ASN A 121 -2.86 8.35 24.83
C ASN A 121 -2.51 9.84 24.65
N ALA A 122 -1.41 10.33 25.18
CA ALA A 122 -1.01 11.73 25.09
C ALA A 122 -1.09 12.27 23.64
N SER A 123 -1.70 13.43 23.47
CA SER A 123 -2.00 14.01 22.15
C SER A 123 -0.73 14.35 21.35
N GLY A 124 0.35 14.71 22.02
CA GLY A 124 1.65 14.99 21.39
C GLY A 124 2.43 13.75 20.97
N GLY A 125 1.98 12.55 21.38
CA GLY A 125 2.72 11.31 21.14
C GLY A 125 4.02 11.22 21.93
N TYR A 126 4.78 10.17 21.63
CA TYR A 126 6.06 9.87 22.27
C TYR A 126 7.15 9.63 21.24
N THR A 127 8.33 10.15 21.50
CA THR A 127 9.52 9.77 20.74
C THR A 127 9.93 8.35 21.15
N ILE A 128 10.13 7.49 20.17
CA ILE A 128 10.42 6.07 20.39
C ILE A 128 11.88 5.72 20.16
N THR A 129 12.32 4.65 20.80
CA THR A 129 13.59 3.97 20.53
C THR A 129 13.30 2.57 20.03
N LYS A 130 13.70 2.26 18.80
CA LYS A 130 13.54 0.93 18.20
C LYS A 130 14.42 -0.09 18.90
N VAL A 131 13.84 -1.22 19.28
CA VAL A 131 14.54 -2.36 19.89
C VAL A 131 14.68 -3.50 18.88
N SER A 132 13.60 -3.84 18.18
CA SER A 132 13.56 -4.89 17.18
C SER A 132 12.61 -4.54 16.03
N ALA A 133 12.37 -5.46 15.11
CA ALA A 133 11.36 -5.29 14.06
C ALA A 133 9.92 -5.26 14.63
N ASN A 134 9.71 -5.81 15.82
CA ASN A 134 8.40 -5.99 16.44
C ASN A 134 8.22 -5.21 17.74
N THR A 135 9.27 -4.59 18.24
CA THR A 135 9.23 -3.91 19.55
C THR A 135 10.02 -2.61 19.53
N TYR A 136 9.51 -1.63 20.26
CA TYR A 136 10.18 -0.37 20.54
C TYR A 136 9.83 0.10 21.95
N THR A 137 10.54 1.07 22.46
CA THR A 137 10.32 1.65 23.78
C THR A 137 10.05 3.14 23.72
N PHE A 138 9.32 3.64 24.70
CA PHE A 138 9.17 5.08 24.94
C PHE A 138 9.23 5.39 26.43
N ASN A 139 9.49 6.64 26.77
CA ASN A 139 9.50 7.11 28.15
C ASN A 139 8.12 7.74 28.47
N SER A 140 7.42 7.15 29.46
CA SER A 140 6.11 7.64 29.90
C SER A 140 6.19 8.82 30.85
N GLY A 141 7.37 9.09 31.41
CA GLY A 141 7.56 10.06 32.53
C GLY A 141 7.00 9.60 33.89
N VAL A 142 6.31 8.46 33.95
CA VAL A 142 5.71 7.90 35.17
C VAL A 142 6.43 6.62 35.55
N THR A 143 6.93 6.55 36.78
CA THR A 143 7.59 5.34 37.29
C THR A 143 6.54 4.26 37.55
N ALA A 144 6.72 3.08 36.92
CA ALA A 144 5.83 1.94 37.10
C ALA A 144 5.95 1.38 38.53
N SER A 145 4.82 1.10 39.16
CA SER A 145 4.75 0.54 40.50
C SER A 145 4.78 -0.99 40.53
N VAL A 146 4.66 -1.62 39.38
CA VAL A 146 4.59 -3.07 39.22
C VAL A 146 5.10 -3.48 37.85
N THR A 147 5.56 -4.71 37.69
CA THR A 147 5.86 -5.30 36.41
C THR A 147 4.58 -5.96 35.87
N LEU A 148 4.06 -5.41 34.75
CA LEU A 148 2.79 -5.85 34.18
C LEU A 148 2.79 -5.62 32.66
N GLN A 149 1.98 -6.41 31.96
CA GLN A 149 1.60 -6.17 30.57
C GLN A 149 0.12 -5.82 30.49
N GLY A 150 -0.23 -4.80 29.70
CA GLY A 150 -1.61 -4.30 29.60
C GLY A 150 -1.81 -3.35 28.43
N GLY A 151 -2.92 -2.58 28.50
CA GLY A 151 -3.27 -1.60 27.46
C GLY A 151 -4.56 -1.91 26.72
N GLY A 152 -5.14 -3.11 26.95
CA GLY A 152 -6.38 -3.54 26.32
C GLY A 152 -6.16 -4.11 24.92
N ASP A 153 -7.25 -4.37 24.22
CA ASP A 153 -7.32 -5.06 22.93
C ASP A 153 -7.69 -4.13 21.76
N ILE A 154 -7.98 -2.87 22.05
CA ILE A 154 -8.36 -1.85 21.04
C ILE A 154 -7.32 -0.73 20.91
N ALA A 155 -6.16 -0.89 21.58
CA ALA A 155 -5.09 0.08 21.50
C ALA A 155 -4.53 0.18 20.06
N SER A 156 -4.25 1.39 19.62
CA SER A 156 -3.66 1.62 18.30
C SER A 156 -2.48 2.59 18.38
N ALA A 157 -1.51 2.42 17.47
CA ALA A 157 -0.34 3.25 17.32
C ALA A 157 -0.30 3.89 15.93
N GLY A 158 0.00 5.17 15.87
CA GLY A 158 0.03 5.87 14.59
C GLY A 158 0.70 7.23 14.65
N PRO A 159 0.58 8.04 13.60
CA PRO A 159 1.13 9.38 13.58
C PRO A 159 0.40 10.29 14.57
N VAL A 160 1.04 11.38 14.97
CA VAL A 160 0.45 12.39 15.87
C VAL A 160 -0.78 13.00 15.22
N THR A 161 -0.65 13.40 13.96
CA THR A 161 -1.75 13.96 13.16
C THR A 161 -2.23 12.91 12.16
N VAL A 162 -3.51 12.60 12.18
CA VAL A 162 -4.18 11.80 11.14
C VAL A 162 -4.94 12.80 10.30
N THR A 163 -4.49 13.02 9.08
CA THR A 163 -5.24 13.82 8.09
C THR A 163 -6.41 12.96 7.59
N ALA A 164 -7.61 13.48 7.76
CA ALA A 164 -8.83 12.88 7.22
C ALA A 164 -8.92 13.07 5.71
#